data_5271b94e9ffbc4b095167993ee25a8a0
#
_entry.id   5271b94e9ffbc4b095167993ee25a8a0
#
_cell.length_a   1.000
_cell.length_b   1.000
_cell.length_c   1.000
_cell.angle_alpha   90.00
_cell.angle_beta   90.00
_cell.angle_gamma   90.00
#
_symmetry.space_group_name_H-M   'P 1'
#
loop_
_entity.id
_entity.type
_entity.pdbx_description
1 polymer ?
#
loop_
_entity_poly.entity_id
_entity_poly.type
_entity_poly.pdbx_seq_one_letter_code
_entity_poly.pdbx_strand_id
1 'polypeptide(L)'
;MPIRHTDKGWYWGSKGPFPSKDKALAVARAAYSSGYKEEAEMDKNIIAEFVGTLLHSSTITHFMHLQAQGEGSFAKHSALGTYYEEIVGLTDSLAEAIQGCYEEIIAPYPNMFANVTGEPLDYLKTLKEYVAQNRQNMPSESNIQNEIDSIATLIDSTIYKLRFLR
;
A
#
# COMPACT_ATOMS: atom_id res chain seq x y z
N MET A 1 -17.25 -14.50 -3.91
CA MET A 1 -16.73 -15.90 -3.86
C MET A 1 -17.40 -16.76 -4.93
N PRO A 2 -16.65 -17.45 -5.80
CA PRO A 2 -17.21 -18.33 -6.84
C PRO A 2 -17.83 -19.58 -6.25
N ILE A 3 -18.86 -20.12 -6.93
CA ILE A 3 -19.38 -21.45 -6.67
C ILE A 3 -18.44 -22.46 -7.33
N ARG A 4 -17.97 -23.45 -6.57
CA ARG A 4 -17.09 -24.53 -7.06
C ARG A 4 -17.67 -25.89 -6.73
N HIS A 5 -17.34 -26.89 -7.56
CA HIS A 5 -17.71 -28.29 -7.35
C HIS A 5 -16.46 -29.12 -7.07
N THR A 6 -16.55 -30.02 -6.10
CA THR A 6 -15.52 -30.99 -5.77
C THR A 6 -16.17 -32.38 -5.62
N ASP A 7 -15.36 -33.42 -5.46
CA ASP A 7 -15.86 -34.78 -5.21
C ASP A 7 -16.76 -34.90 -3.96
N LYS A 8 -16.65 -33.92 -3.04
CA LYS A 8 -17.45 -33.87 -1.81
C LYS A 8 -18.76 -33.09 -1.94
N GLY A 9 -18.96 -32.34 -3.08
CA GLY A 9 -20.17 -31.56 -3.34
C GLY A 9 -19.86 -30.13 -3.77
N TRP A 10 -20.88 -29.26 -3.67
CA TRP A 10 -20.83 -27.87 -4.05
C TRP A 10 -20.39 -26.97 -2.90
N TYR A 11 -19.61 -25.94 -3.19
CA TYR A 11 -19.09 -24.98 -2.22
C TYR A 11 -19.33 -23.55 -2.69
N TRP A 12 -19.56 -22.66 -1.74
CA TRP A 12 -19.49 -21.22 -1.91
C TRP A 12 -18.40 -20.68 -0.96
N GLY A 13 -17.25 -20.31 -1.52
CA GLY A 13 -16.06 -20.00 -0.75
C GLY A 13 -15.60 -21.20 0.09
N SER A 14 -15.45 -21.01 1.40
CA SER A 14 -15.13 -22.07 2.38
C SER A 14 -16.36 -22.82 2.89
N LYS A 15 -17.59 -22.34 2.61
CA LYS A 15 -18.85 -22.95 3.08
C LYS A 15 -19.27 -24.10 2.18
N GLY A 16 -19.60 -25.23 2.77
CA GLY A 16 -20.03 -26.48 2.11
C GLY A 16 -19.48 -27.70 2.84
N PRO A 17 -19.66 -28.92 2.29
CA PRO A 17 -20.28 -29.19 0.99
C PRO A 17 -21.80 -29.04 1.00
N PHE A 18 -22.36 -28.51 -0.10
CA PHE A 18 -23.79 -28.47 -0.32
C PHE A 18 -24.20 -29.58 -1.31
N PRO A 19 -25.41 -30.14 -1.18
CA PRO A 19 -25.84 -31.27 -2.03
C PRO A 19 -26.11 -30.87 -3.49
N SER A 20 -26.31 -29.58 -3.77
CA SER A 20 -26.55 -29.10 -5.11
C SER A 20 -26.02 -27.68 -5.33
N LYS A 21 -25.78 -27.30 -6.60
CA LYS A 21 -25.40 -25.93 -7.00
C LYS A 21 -26.43 -24.91 -6.55
N ASP A 22 -27.72 -25.26 -6.67
CA ASP A 22 -28.81 -24.34 -6.31
C ASP A 22 -28.82 -24.05 -4.81
N LYS A 23 -28.50 -25.05 -3.99
CA LYS A 23 -28.38 -24.84 -2.53
C LYS A 23 -27.21 -23.92 -2.19
N ALA A 24 -26.04 -24.11 -2.83
CA ALA A 24 -24.90 -23.23 -2.67
C ALA A 24 -25.22 -21.79 -3.12
N LEU A 25 -25.92 -21.62 -4.25
CA LEU A 25 -26.41 -20.33 -4.74
C LEU A 25 -27.41 -19.66 -3.79
N ALA A 26 -28.34 -20.43 -3.23
CA ALA A 26 -29.33 -19.91 -2.27
C ALA A 26 -28.64 -19.36 -1.01
N VAL A 27 -27.63 -20.08 -0.50
CA VAL A 27 -26.84 -19.62 0.66
C VAL A 27 -26.05 -18.36 0.30
N ALA A 28 -25.40 -18.31 -0.87
CA ALA A 28 -24.70 -17.13 -1.35
C ALA A 28 -25.63 -15.90 -1.44
N ARG A 29 -26.81 -16.05 -2.05
CA ARG A 29 -27.80 -14.97 -2.17
C ARG A 29 -28.29 -14.49 -0.80
N ALA A 30 -28.57 -15.40 0.14
CA ALA A 30 -28.99 -15.05 1.48
C ALA A 30 -27.89 -14.27 2.23
N ALA A 31 -26.63 -14.68 2.07
CA ALA A 31 -25.51 -13.96 2.67
C ALA A 31 -25.37 -12.54 2.10
N TYR A 32 -25.38 -12.37 0.77
CA TYR A 32 -25.32 -11.05 0.16
C TYR A 32 -26.50 -10.15 0.53
N SER A 33 -27.72 -10.72 0.64
CA SER A 33 -28.90 -9.96 1.09
C SER A 33 -28.84 -9.55 2.57
N SER A 34 -28.07 -10.26 3.38
CA SER A 34 -27.82 -9.94 4.79
C SER A 34 -26.61 -9.03 5.02
N GLY A 35 -26.05 -8.46 3.94
CA GLY A 35 -24.93 -7.51 4.02
C GLY A 35 -23.55 -8.15 3.98
N TYR A 36 -23.46 -9.45 3.64
CA TYR A 36 -22.17 -10.08 3.39
C TYR A 36 -21.46 -9.38 2.24
N LYS A 37 -20.31 -8.78 2.53
CA LYS A 37 -19.36 -8.32 1.52
C LYS A 37 -18.36 -9.44 1.29
N GLU A 38 -18.07 -9.72 0.03
CA GLU A 38 -16.94 -10.58 -0.31
C GLU A 38 -15.69 -9.85 0.20
N GLU A 39 -15.01 -10.44 1.19
CA GLU A 39 -13.67 -9.98 1.53
C GLU A 39 -12.83 -10.17 0.26
N ALA A 40 -12.37 -9.10 -0.33
CA ALA A 40 -11.43 -9.16 -1.43
C ALA A 40 -10.21 -9.93 -0.90
N GLU A 41 -9.90 -11.04 -1.54
CA GLU A 41 -8.71 -11.82 -1.20
C GLU A 41 -7.51 -10.86 -1.30
N MET A 42 -6.79 -10.68 -0.20
CA MET A 42 -5.68 -9.75 -0.11
C MET A 42 -4.60 -10.15 -1.13
N ASP A 43 -4.37 -9.33 -2.15
CA ASP A 43 -3.27 -9.56 -3.08
C ASP A 43 -1.94 -9.16 -2.44
N LYS A 44 -1.31 -10.13 -1.81
CA LYS A 44 -0.03 -9.95 -1.11
C LYS A 44 1.08 -9.40 -2.01
N ASN A 45 1.05 -9.70 -3.31
CA ASN A 45 2.09 -9.21 -4.23
C ASN A 45 1.93 -7.71 -4.46
N ILE A 46 0.70 -7.23 -4.66
CA ILE A 46 0.41 -5.81 -4.83
C ILE A 46 0.76 -5.04 -3.54
N ILE A 47 0.41 -5.58 -2.38
CA ILE A 47 0.73 -4.96 -1.10
C ILE A 47 2.24 -4.96 -0.86
N ALA A 48 2.94 -6.06 -1.13
CA ALA A 48 4.39 -6.15 -0.98
C ALA A 48 5.11 -5.16 -1.91
N GLU A 49 4.62 -4.96 -3.15
CA GLU A 49 5.14 -3.96 -4.08
C GLU A 49 4.91 -2.53 -3.55
N PHE A 50 3.73 -2.25 -3.02
CA PHE A 50 3.39 -0.95 -2.46
C PHE A 50 4.28 -0.60 -1.25
N VAL A 51 4.36 -1.49 -0.26
CA VAL A 51 5.22 -1.35 0.92
C VAL A 51 6.70 -1.26 0.52
N GLY A 52 7.14 -2.14 -0.38
CA GLY A 52 8.51 -2.14 -0.91
C GLY A 52 8.87 -0.82 -1.60
N THR A 53 7.98 -0.26 -2.41
CA THR A 53 8.17 1.04 -3.07
C THR A 53 8.33 2.17 -2.05
N LEU A 54 7.52 2.20 -1.00
CA LEU A 54 7.62 3.19 0.06
C LEU A 54 8.93 3.06 0.85
N LEU A 55 9.34 1.87 1.25
CA LEU A 55 10.63 1.65 1.91
C LEU A 55 11.81 2.03 1.02
N HIS A 56 11.74 1.68 -0.27
CA HIS A 56 12.79 2.03 -1.23
C HIS A 56 12.89 3.55 -1.45
N SER A 57 11.78 4.28 -1.33
CA SER A 57 11.76 5.74 -1.45
C SER A 57 12.62 6.42 -0.38
N SER A 58 12.76 5.82 0.82
CA SER A 58 13.70 6.29 1.85
C SER A 58 15.14 6.27 1.33
N THR A 59 15.57 5.18 0.71
CA THR A 59 16.93 5.04 0.17
C THR A 59 17.18 6.05 -0.96
N ILE A 60 16.25 6.21 -1.88
CA ILE A 60 16.38 7.15 -3.00
C ILE A 60 16.49 8.59 -2.49
N THR A 61 15.59 9.00 -1.59
CA THR A 61 15.58 10.35 -1.06
C THR A 61 16.79 10.63 -0.14
N HIS A 62 17.31 9.59 0.54
CA HIS A 62 18.56 9.71 1.29
C HIS A 62 19.74 9.99 0.36
N PHE A 63 19.88 9.31 -0.78
CA PHE A 63 20.91 9.64 -1.76
C PHE A 63 20.73 11.06 -2.34
N MET A 64 19.50 11.46 -2.65
CA MET A 64 19.22 12.83 -3.10
C MET A 64 19.56 13.89 -2.04
N HIS A 65 19.34 13.57 -0.74
CA HIS A 65 19.75 14.40 0.38
C HIS A 65 21.27 14.60 0.42
N LEU A 66 22.05 13.52 0.26
CA LEU A 66 23.52 13.57 0.23
C LEU A 66 24.07 14.32 -1.01
N GLN A 67 23.30 14.39 -2.09
CA GLN A 67 23.66 15.07 -3.33
C GLN A 67 23.21 16.54 -3.36
N ALA A 68 22.50 17.04 -2.33
CA ALA A 68 21.97 18.40 -2.31
C ALA A 68 23.11 19.42 -2.31
N GLN A 69 23.16 20.27 -3.34
CA GLN A 69 24.15 21.32 -3.52
C GLN A 69 23.58 22.55 -4.24
N GLY A 70 24.31 23.66 -4.20
CA GLY A 70 23.93 24.90 -4.84
C GLY A 70 22.95 25.75 -4.04
N GLU A 71 22.33 26.73 -4.70
CA GLU A 71 21.34 27.62 -4.08
C GLU A 71 20.14 26.82 -3.59
N GLY A 72 19.66 27.13 -2.38
CA GLY A 72 18.56 26.40 -1.72
C GLY A 72 18.90 25.00 -1.23
N SER A 73 20.19 24.59 -1.29
CA SER A 73 20.61 23.23 -0.88
C SER A 73 20.30 22.91 0.57
N PHE A 74 20.40 23.87 1.49
CA PHE A 74 20.09 23.63 2.90
C PHE A 74 18.61 23.26 3.11
N ALA A 75 17.68 23.99 2.49
CA ALA A 75 16.25 23.69 2.59
C ALA A 75 15.92 22.34 1.93
N LYS A 76 16.52 22.06 0.75
CA LYS A 76 16.40 20.77 0.05
C LYS A 76 16.93 19.60 0.92
N HIS A 77 18.14 19.75 1.46
CA HIS A 77 18.78 18.76 2.34
C HIS A 77 17.93 18.49 3.59
N SER A 78 17.44 19.55 4.26
CA SER A 78 16.60 19.42 5.46
C SER A 78 15.24 18.76 5.15
N ALA A 79 14.59 19.13 4.06
CA ALA A 79 13.30 18.57 3.67
C ALA A 79 13.41 17.07 3.34
N LEU A 80 14.45 16.67 2.61
CA LEU A 80 14.70 15.26 2.29
C LEU A 80 15.14 14.47 3.52
N GLY A 81 15.90 15.11 4.45
CA GLY A 81 16.27 14.51 5.73
C GLY A 81 15.05 14.08 6.53
N THR A 82 14.12 14.99 6.75
CA THR A 82 12.86 14.69 7.43
C THR A 82 12.10 13.55 6.73
N TYR A 83 12.03 13.58 5.40
CA TYR A 83 11.27 12.57 4.65
C TYR A 83 11.84 11.16 4.82
N TYR A 84 13.15 10.94 4.57
CA TYR A 84 13.71 9.59 4.59
C TYR A 84 13.74 8.99 6.00
N GLU A 85 13.78 9.82 7.04
CA GLU A 85 13.70 9.38 8.43
C GLU A 85 12.28 8.96 8.83
N GLU A 86 11.25 9.71 8.42
CA GLU A 86 9.87 9.47 8.82
C GLU A 86 9.17 8.39 7.99
N ILE A 87 9.47 8.27 6.69
CA ILE A 87 8.74 7.35 5.79
C ILE A 87 8.89 5.88 6.21
N VAL A 88 10.00 5.49 6.81
CA VAL A 88 10.25 4.12 7.26
C VAL A 88 9.24 3.74 8.36
N GLY A 89 9.12 4.57 9.40
CA GLY A 89 8.17 4.32 10.50
C GLY A 89 6.71 4.29 10.05
N LEU A 90 6.32 5.20 9.14
CA LEU A 90 4.96 5.19 8.59
C LEU A 90 4.69 3.95 7.73
N THR A 91 5.68 3.48 6.99
CA THR A 91 5.55 2.27 6.17
C THR A 91 5.48 1.01 7.04
N ASP A 92 6.26 0.96 8.12
CA ASP A 92 6.18 -0.13 9.10
C ASP A 92 4.79 -0.18 9.75
N SER A 93 4.26 0.97 10.19
CA SER A 93 2.90 1.07 10.76
C SER A 93 1.84 0.55 9.78
N LEU A 94 1.94 0.91 8.50
CA LEU A 94 1.04 0.42 7.47
C LEU A 94 1.13 -1.11 7.30
N ALA A 95 2.36 -1.64 7.17
CA ALA A 95 2.58 -3.07 6.98
C ALA A 95 2.08 -3.89 8.18
N GLU A 96 2.38 -3.44 9.40
CA GLU A 96 1.92 -4.07 10.64
C GLU A 96 0.39 -4.01 10.80
N ALA A 97 -0.24 -2.88 10.44
CA ALA A 97 -1.69 -2.75 10.47
C ALA A 97 -2.38 -3.75 9.52
N ILE A 98 -1.84 -3.93 8.30
CA ILE A 98 -2.36 -4.91 7.34
C ILE A 98 -2.13 -6.34 7.87
N GLN A 99 -0.91 -6.67 8.28
CA GLN A 99 -0.58 -8.01 8.78
C GLN A 99 -1.39 -8.37 10.04
N GLY A 100 -1.60 -7.42 10.94
CA GLY A 100 -2.40 -7.61 12.13
C GLY A 100 -3.90 -7.77 11.84
N CYS A 101 -4.43 -7.00 10.88
CA CYS A 101 -5.84 -7.08 10.48
C CYS A 101 -6.19 -8.42 9.82
N TYR A 102 -5.29 -8.94 8.98
CA TYR A 102 -5.52 -10.16 8.20
C TYR A 102 -4.88 -11.41 8.82
N GLU A 103 -4.12 -11.26 9.90
CA GLU A 103 -3.36 -12.34 10.55
C GLU A 103 -2.43 -13.09 9.56
N GLU A 104 -1.91 -12.38 8.55
CA GLU A 104 -1.09 -12.92 7.48
C GLU A 104 0.17 -12.08 7.25
N ILE A 105 1.29 -12.74 6.98
CA ILE A 105 2.54 -12.06 6.65
C ILE A 105 2.58 -11.66 5.18
N ILE A 106 2.96 -10.41 4.93
CA ILE A 106 3.24 -9.90 3.58
C ILE A 106 4.62 -10.39 3.16
N ALA A 107 4.68 -11.31 2.22
CA ALA A 107 5.93 -11.86 1.68
C ALA A 107 5.65 -12.58 0.34
N PRO A 108 6.67 -12.68 -0.56
CA PRO A 108 7.99 -12.04 -0.49
C PRO A 108 7.94 -10.56 -0.93
N TYR A 109 8.86 -9.76 -0.43
CA TYR A 109 9.05 -8.40 -0.95
C TYR A 109 9.87 -8.43 -2.25
N PRO A 110 9.54 -7.58 -3.24
CA PRO A 110 10.29 -7.51 -4.48
C PRO A 110 11.68 -6.90 -4.27
N ASN A 111 12.66 -7.33 -5.08
CA ASN A 111 13.94 -6.63 -5.17
C ASN A 111 13.71 -5.31 -5.92
N MET A 112 14.06 -4.21 -5.26
CA MET A 112 13.91 -2.87 -5.83
C MET A 112 15.29 -2.21 -5.94
N PHE A 113 15.77 -2.05 -7.17
CA PHE A 113 16.96 -1.26 -7.47
C PHE A 113 16.57 -0.19 -8.48
N ALA A 114 16.74 1.06 -8.12
CA ALA A 114 16.55 2.16 -9.04
C ALA A 114 17.79 3.06 -9.04
N ASN A 115 18.15 3.57 -10.20
CA ASN A 115 19.15 4.62 -10.29
C ASN A 115 18.55 5.91 -9.73
N VAL A 116 19.31 6.57 -8.86
CA VAL A 116 18.93 7.87 -8.34
C VAL A 116 19.25 8.91 -9.41
N THR A 117 18.22 9.30 -10.16
CA THR A 117 18.32 10.29 -11.24
C THR A 117 17.20 11.32 -11.12
N GLY A 118 17.44 12.54 -11.58
CA GLY A 118 16.45 13.61 -11.60
C GLY A 118 16.36 14.44 -10.32
N GLU A 119 15.42 15.37 -10.32
CA GLU A 119 15.22 16.30 -9.22
C GLU A 119 14.29 15.69 -8.14
N PRO A 120 14.60 15.91 -6.86
CA PRO A 120 13.80 15.38 -5.75
C PRO A 120 12.31 15.75 -5.80
N LEU A 121 12.00 16.97 -6.26
CA LEU A 121 10.63 17.45 -6.40
C LEU A 121 9.84 16.59 -7.39
N ASP A 122 10.44 16.23 -8.52
CA ASP A 122 9.77 15.45 -9.56
C ASP A 122 9.63 13.99 -9.15
N TYR A 123 10.64 13.44 -8.47
CA TYR A 123 10.55 12.11 -7.87
C TYR A 123 9.38 12.00 -6.88
N LEU A 124 9.25 12.96 -5.94
CA LEU A 124 8.18 12.93 -4.94
C LEU A 124 6.79 13.17 -5.54
N LYS A 125 6.67 13.94 -6.62
CA LYS A 125 5.40 14.04 -7.37
C LYS A 125 5.01 12.71 -7.99
N THR A 126 5.96 12.00 -8.62
CA THR A 126 5.72 10.66 -9.17
C THR A 126 5.33 9.67 -8.08
N LEU A 127 5.99 9.71 -6.93
CA LEU A 127 5.63 8.88 -5.78
C LEU A 127 4.23 9.20 -5.24
N LYS A 128 3.85 10.48 -5.17
CA LYS A 128 2.48 10.90 -4.81
C LYS A 128 1.43 10.30 -5.75
N GLU A 129 1.68 10.39 -7.06
CA GLU A 129 0.79 9.81 -8.07
C GLU A 129 0.71 8.29 -7.93
N TYR A 130 1.83 7.61 -7.68
CA TYR A 130 1.86 6.18 -7.43
C TYR A 130 1.02 5.78 -6.21
N VAL A 131 1.16 6.48 -5.08
CA VAL A 131 0.36 6.23 -3.86
C VAL A 131 -1.13 6.43 -4.15
N ALA A 132 -1.51 7.53 -4.82
CA ALA A 132 -2.90 7.82 -5.14
C ALA A 132 -3.55 6.77 -6.06
N GLN A 133 -2.81 6.29 -7.08
CA GLN A 133 -3.30 5.29 -8.03
C GLN A 133 -3.42 3.90 -7.41
N ASN A 134 -2.50 3.53 -6.51
CA ASN A 134 -2.47 2.20 -5.92
C ASN A 134 -3.27 2.08 -4.62
N ARG A 135 -3.68 3.19 -4.00
CA ARG A 135 -4.49 3.20 -2.79
C ARG A 135 -5.74 2.34 -2.87
N GLN A 136 -6.41 2.35 -4.01
CA GLN A 136 -7.62 1.55 -4.24
C GLN A 136 -7.39 0.03 -4.22
N ASN A 137 -6.15 -0.40 -4.41
CA ASN A 137 -5.74 -1.80 -4.38
C ASN A 137 -5.36 -2.26 -2.96
N MET A 138 -5.29 -1.31 -2.01
CA MET A 138 -5.00 -1.59 -0.60
C MET A 138 -6.29 -1.93 0.15
N PRO A 139 -6.20 -2.66 1.27
CA PRO A 139 -7.36 -2.97 2.11
C PRO A 139 -8.16 -1.72 2.49
N SER A 140 -9.50 -1.85 2.54
CA SER A 140 -10.42 -0.72 2.71
C SER A 140 -10.72 -0.35 4.17
N GLU A 141 -10.14 -1.06 5.13
CA GLU A 141 -10.29 -0.80 6.56
C GLU A 141 -9.79 0.60 6.90
N SER A 142 -10.57 1.32 7.69
CA SER A 142 -10.33 2.74 7.96
C SER A 142 -8.98 3.01 8.63
N ASN A 143 -8.53 2.12 9.51
CA ASN A 143 -7.21 2.24 10.15
C ASN A 143 -6.08 2.09 9.12
N ILE A 144 -6.16 1.14 8.18
CA ILE A 144 -5.18 0.95 7.12
C ILE A 144 -5.18 2.15 6.16
N GLN A 145 -6.36 2.64 5.78
CA GLN A 145 -6.48 3.83 4.94
C GLN A 145 -5.94 5.10 5.62
N ASN A 146 -6.04 5.21 6.95
CA ASN A 146 -5.47 6.33 7.72
C ASN A 146 -3.93 6.30 7.72
N GLU A 147 -3.30 5.10 7.74
CA GLU A 147 -1.84 5.01 7.59
C GLU A 147 -1.40 5.50 6.21
N ILE A 148 -2.14 5.18 5.15
CA ILE A 148 -1.88 5.70 3.80
C ILE A 148 -2.07 7.23 3.75
N ASP A 149 -3.05 7.79 4.45
CA ASP A 149 -3.23 9.24 4.57
C ASP A 149 -2.05 9.92 5.26
N SER A 150 -1.47 9.29 6.28
CA SER A 150 -0.27 9.80 6.96
C SER A 150 0.95 9.83 6.02
N ILE A 151 1.14 8.78 5.23
CA ILE A 151 2.18 8.71 4.19
C ILE A 151 1.96 9.80 3.12
N ALA A 152 0.75 9.96 2.62
CA ALA A 152 0.42 11.00 1.64
C ALA A 152 0.68 12.40 2.20
N THR A 153 0.37 12.64 3.46
CA THR A 153 0.63 13.90 4.16
C THR A 153 2.12 14.20 4.26
N LEU A 154 2.95 13.21 4.58
CA LEU A 154 4.41 13.38 4.61
C LEU A 154 4.96 13.74 3.21
N ILE A 155 4.51 13.05 2.15
CA ILE A 155 4.89 13.34 0.78
C ILE A 155 4.49 14.78 0.41
N ASP A 156 3.26 15.19 0.69
CA ASP A 156 2.75 16.54 0.37
C ASP A 156 3.50 17.64 1.11
N SER A 157 3.79 17.43 2.39
CA SER A 157 4.58 18.34 3.22
C SER A 157 6.00 18.51 2.66
N THR A 158 6.61 17.42 2.20
CA THR A 158 7.96 17.45 1.61
C THR A 158 7.96 18.15 0.25
N ILE A 159 6.97 17.88 -0.62
CA ILE A 159 6.76 18.60 -1.89
C ILE A 159 6.61 20.10 -1.64
N TYR A 160 5.81 20.50 -0.63
CA TYR A 160 5.67 21.91 -0.25
C TYR A 160 7.02 22.54 0.11
N LYS A 161 7.81 21.90 0.99
CA LYS A 161 9.11 22.38 1.42
C LYS A 161 10.07 22.53 0.23
N LEU A 162 10.15 21.52 -0.65
CA LEU A 162 11.02 21.53 -1.82
C LEU A 162 10.61 22.60 -2.85
N ARG A 163 9.33 22.92 -2.94
CA ARG A 163 8.83 23.89 -3.93
C ARG A 163 8.95 25.34 -3.46
N PHE A 164 8.68 25.60 -2.18
CA PHE A 164 8.45 26.96 -1.69
C PHE A 164 9.49 27.45 -0.66
N LEU A 165 10.23 26.56 -0.01
CA LEU A 165 11.25 26.92 0.97
C LEU A 165 12.64 26.80 0.34
N ARG A 166 13.07 27.89 -0.33
CA ARG A 166 14.37 27.96 -1.00
C ARG A 166 15.33 28.85 -0.24
#